data_068b1676e3c5bfe5f90bab88560a5fb5
#
_entry.id   068b1676e3c5bfe5f90bab88560a5fb5
#
_cell.length_a   1.000
_cell.length_b   1.000
_cell.length_c   1.000
_cell.angle_alpha   90.00
_cell.angle_beta   90.00
_cell.angle_gamma   90.00
#
_symmetry.space_group_name_H-M   'P 1'
#
loop_
_entity.id
_entity.type
_entity.pdbx_description
1 polymer ?
#
loop_
_entity_poly.entity_id
_entity_poly.type
_entity_poly.pdbx_seq_one_letter_code
_entity_poly.pdbx_strand_id
1 'polypeptide(L)'
;MSRAEGTWGEALVADYLRGRSYRLVAHSYHCRFGEIDLIAWDGDTLCFVEVKTRTNTQMGLPREYVTAGKQARLRKTALFYLSSHDLDCPTRFDVAEVYAAVPGDPEACIEYLEDAFQ
;
A
#
# COMPACT_ATOMS: atom_id res chain seq x y z
N MET A 1 12.51 -0.10 9.36
CA MET A 1 12.63 -0.93 8.13
C MET A 1 13.57 -0.25 7.17
N SER A 2 14.47 -0.98 6.57
CA SER A 2 15.40 -0.40 5.60
C SER A 2 14.68 -0.10 4.28
N ARG A 3 15.28 0.79 3.48
CA ARG A 3 14.73 1.13 2.17
C ARG A 3 14.65 -0.10 1.25
N ALA A 4 15.65 -0.98 1.34
CA ALA A 4 15.67 -2.21 0.54
C ALA A 4 14.52 -3.14 0.89
N GLU A 5 14.19 -3.25 2.18
CA GLU A 5 13.05 -4.05 2.64
C GLU A 5 11.74 -3.46 2.14
N GLY A 6 11.58 -2.14 2.21
CA GLY A 6 10.39 -1.47 1.72
C GLY A 6 10.21 -1.67 0.23
N THR A 7 11.27 -1.49 -0.53
CA THR A 7 11.23 -1.65 -1.98
C THR A 7 10.86 -3.09 -2.38
N TRP A 8 11.43 -4.07 -1.70
CA TRP A 8 11.11 -5.48 -1.95
C TRP A 8 9.63 -5.76 -1.65
N GLY A 9 9.14 -5.29 -0.50
CA GLY A 9 7.74 -5.50 -0.11
C GLY A 9 6.77 -4.86 -1.11
N GLU A 10 7.06 -3.64 -1.52
CA GLU A 10 6.22 -2.94 -2.51
C GLU A 10 6.20 -3.67 -3.84
N ALA A 11 7.35 -4.16 -4.31
CA ALA A 11 7.42 -4.93 -5.55
C ALA A 11 6.61 -6.22 -5.46
N LEU A 12 6.68 -6.90 -4.32
CA LEU A 12 5.94 -8.12 -4.10
C LEU A 12 4.43 -7.87 -4.14
N VAL A 13 3.97 -6.80 -3.49
CA VAL A 13 2.56 -6.43 -3.49
C VAL A 13 2.10 -5.99 -4.88
N ALA A 14 2.94 -5.26 -5.62
CA ALA A 14 2.61 -4.86 -6.98
C ALA A 14 2.36 -6.10 -7.86
N ASP A 15 3.22 -7.10 -7.77
CA ASP A 15 3.05 -8.36 -8.53
C ASP A 15 1.78 -9.09 -8.10
N TYR A 16 1.50 -9.11 -6.80
CA TYR A 16 0.27 -9.71 -6.26
C TYR A 16 -0.97 -9.05 -6.86
N LEU A 17 -0.98 -7.72 -6.90
CA LEU A 17 -2.11 -6.96 -7.44
C LEU A 17 -2.28 -7.20 -8.95
N ARG A 18 -1.17 -7.24 -9.70
CA ARG A 18 -1.23 -7.55 -11.13
C ARG A 18 -1.83 -8.94 -11.36
N GLY A 19 -1.47 -9.90 -10.52
CA GLY A 19 -2.02 -11.25 -10.59
C GLY A 19 -3.52 -11.30 -10.31
N ARG A 20 -4.05 -10.27 -9.65
CA ARG A 20 -5.49 -10.14 -9.39
C ARG A 20 -6.17 -9.17 -10.34
N SER A 21 -5.50 -8.84 -11.42
CA SER A 21 -6.02 -7.96 -12.49
C SER A 21 -6.16 -6.49 -12.09
N TYR A 22 -5.45 -6.06 -11.06
CA TYR A 22 -5.35 -4.63 -10.76
C TYR A 22 -4.39 -3.99 -11.76
N ARG A 23 -4.63 -2.73 -12.08
CA ARG A 23 -3.75 -1.99 -12.99
C ARG A 23 -2.96 -0.95 -12.20
N LEU A 24 -1.67 -1.19 -12.03
CA LEU A 24 -0.78 -0.29 -11.30
C LEU A 24 -0.57 1.00 -12.09
N VAL A 25 -0.71 2.15 -11.44
CA VAL A 25 -0.48 3.44 -12.07
C VAL A 25 0.62 4.24 -11.40
N ALA A 26 1.01 3.90 -10.17
CA ALA A 26 2.11 4.59 -9.50
C ALA A 26 2.75 3.71 -8.45
N HIS A 27 4.07 3.88 -8.29
CA HIS A 27 4.89 3.29 -7.24
C HIS A 27 5.54 4.42 -6.48
N SER A 28 5.53 4.34 -5.14
CA SER A 28 6.19 5.33 -4.29
C SER A 28 5.82 6.77 -4.67
N TYR A 29 4.53 7.01 -4.85
CA TYR A 29 4.05 8.35 -5.16
C TYR A 29 4.24 9.25 -3.94
N HIS A 30 4.80 10.43 -4.15
CA HIS A 30 4.95 11.39 -3.05
C HIS A 30 4.77 12.81 -3.53
N CYS A 31 4.31 13.64 -2.62
CA CYS A 31 4.12 15.06 -2.83
C CYS A 31 4.37 15.77 -1.49
N ARG A 32 4.12 17.07 -1.44
CA ARG A 32 4.35 17.85 -0.22
C ARG A 32 3.49 17.40 0.97
N PHE A 33 2.39 16.66 0.74
CA PHE A 33 1.50 16.23 1.83
C PHE A 33 1.88 14.87 2.40
N GLY A 34 2.66 14.08 1.69
CA GLY A 34 3.04 12.75 2.12
C GLY A 34 3.31 11.83 0.95
N GLU A 35 3.25 10.52 1.23
CA GLU A 35 3.51 9.53 0.19
C GLU A 35 2.53 8.37 0.29
N ILE A 36 2.36 7.67 -0.84
CA ILE A 36 1.54 6.49 -0.96
C ILE A 36 2.37 5.43 -1.66
N ASP A 37 2.44 4.23 -1.09
CA ASP A 37 3.32 3.19 -1.58
C ASP A 37 2.95 2.71 -2.98
N LEU A 38 1.66 2.44 -3.20
CA LEU A 38 1.18 1.99 -4.51
C LEU A 38 -0.18 2.61 -4.80
N ILE A 39 -0.43 2.90 -6.08
CA ILE A 39 -1.75 3.36 -6.54
C ILE A 39 -2.13 2.45 -7.71
N ALA A 40 -3.34 1.89 -7.64
CA ALA A 40 -3.79 0.91 -8.63
C ALA A 40 -5.29 0.97 -8.84
N TRP A 41 -5.72 0.64 -10.05
CA TRP A 41 -7.13 0.51 -10.37
C TRP A 41 -7.60 -0.92 -10.10
N ASP A 42 -8.69 -1.03 -9.35
CA ASP A 42 -9.48 -2.27 -9.23
C ASP A 42 -10.78 -1.99 -9.96
N GLY A 43 -10.84 -2.37 -11.24
CA GLY A 43 -11.95 -1.96 -12.08
C GLY A 43 -12.02 -0.43 -12.16
N ASP A 44 -13.13 0.14 -11.72
CA ASP A 44 -13.37 1.58 -11.76
C ASP A 44 -12.99 2.28 -10.45
N THR A 45 -12.53 1.53 -9.46
CA THR A 45 -12.15 2.08 -8.15
C THR A 45 -10.64 2.30 -8.09
N LEU A 46 -10.22 3.49 -7.72
CA LEU A 46 -8.80 3.80 -7.55
C LEU A 46 -8.40 3.49 -6.11
N CYS A 47 -7.45 2.58 -5.96
CA CYS A 47 -6.99 2.09 -4.67
C CYS A 47 -5.66 2.71 -4.30
N PHE A 48 -5.60 3.30 -3.10
CA PHE A 48 -4.36 3.84 -2.53
C PHE A 48 -3.90 2.83 -1.49
N VAL A 49 -2.74 2.23 -1.73
CA VAL A 49 -2.29 1.05 -0.98
C VAL A 49 -1.09 1.39 -0.11
N GLU A 50 -1.22 1.12 1.17
CA GLU A 50 -0.12 1.18 2.14
C GLU A 50 0.46 -0.21 2.29
N VAL A 51 1.78 -0.35 2.13
CA VAL A 51 2.46 -1.63 2.26
C VAL A 51 3.21 -1.68 3.58
N LYS A 52 2.95 -2.71 4.37
CA LYS A 52 3.64 -2.96 5.63
C LYS A 52 4.35 -4.30 5.57
N THR A 53 5.67 -4.27 5.78
CA THR A 53 6.47 -5.49 5.77
C THR A 53 6.72 -5.91 7.22
N ARG A 54 6.36 -7.15 7.55
CA ARG A 54 6.55 -7.74 8.87
C ARG A 54 7.58 -8.84 8.74
N THR A 55 8.72 -8.67 9.36
CA THR A 55 9.77 -9.67 9.28
C THR A 55 10.09 -10.21 10.68
N ASN A 56 10.45 -11.48 10.72
CA ASN A 56 11.01 -12.13 11.89
C ASN A 56 10.14 -11.97 13.14
N THR A 57 10.71 -11.40 14.20
CA THR A 57 10.08 -11.33 15.52
C THR A 57 8.76 -10.57 15.56
N GLN A 58 8.46 -9.81 14.54
CA GLN A 58 7.22 -9.04 14.50
C GLN A 58 6.01 -9.88 14.15
N MET A 59 6.21 -11.09 13.65
CA MET A 59 5.12 -11.94 13.20
C MET A 59 4.17 -12.37 14.32
N GLY A 60 4.66 -12.43 15.54
CA GLY A 60 3.86 -12.80 16.70
C GLY A 60 3.17 -11.63 17.38
N LEU A 61 3.43 -10.41 16.96
CA LEU A 61 2.88 -9.22 17.60
C LEU A 61 1.49 -8.88 17.04
N PRO A 62 0.67 -8.15 17.82
CA PRO A 62 -0.59 -7.65 17.29
C PRO A 62 -0.37 -6.80 16.05
N ARG A 63 -1.32 -6.84 15.15
CA ARG A 63 -1.29 -6.06 13.93
C ARG A 63 -1.27 -4.57 14.26
N GLU A 64 -0.37 -3.85 13.62
CA GLU A 64 -0.30 -2.40 13.73
C GLU A 64 -1.29 -1.77 12.78
N TYR A 65 -2.16 -0.95 13.32
CA TYR A 65 -3.10 -0.20 12.49
C TYR A 65 -2.48 1.10 12.02
N VAL A 66 -2.93 1.59 10.87
CA VAL A 66 -2.54 2.90 10.38
C VAL A 66 -3.17 3.93 11.32
N THR A 67 -2.34 4.79 11.92
CA THR A 67 -2.80 5.78 12.90
C THR A 67 -3.71 6.83 12.26
N ALA A 68 -4.51 7.50 13.10
CA ALA A 68 -5.39 8.57 12.62
C ALA A 68 -4.61 9.69 11.93
N GLY A 69 -3.43 10.05 12.45
CA GLY A 69 -2.58 11.06 11.83
C GLY A 69 -2.07 10.63 10.47
N LYS A 70 -1.66 9.38 10.35
CA LYS A 70 -1.18 8.83 9.08
C LYS A 70 -2.33 8.73 8.08
N GLN A 71 -3.52 8.33 8.53
CA GLN A 71 -4.70 8.29 7.68
C GLN A 71 -5.02 9.68 7.12
N ALA A 72 -4.94 10.71 7.96
CA ALA A 72 -5.19 12.09 7.52
C ALA A 72 -4.19 12.51 6.44
N ARG A 73 -2.91 12.17 6.59
CA ARG A 73 -1.90 12.48 5.58
C ARG A 73 -2.15 11.71 4.29
N LEU A 74 -2.54 10.44 4.40
CA LEU A 74 -2.85 9.63 3.23
C LEU A 74 -4.05 10.19 2.46
N ARG A 75 -5.09 10.64 3.18
CA ARG A 75 -6.25 11.26 2.53
C ARG A 75 -5.87 12.54 1.79
N LYS A 76 -5.03 13.39 2.40
CA LYS A 76 -4.57 14.62 1.73
C LYS A 76 -3.74 14.31 0.50
N THR A 77 -2.85 13.33 0.60
CA THR A 77 -2.01 12.91 -0.52
C THR A 77 -2.86 12.35 -1.66
N ALA A 78 -3.87 11.54 -1.32
CA ALA A 78 -4.79 10.97 -2.31
C ALA A 78 -5.59 12.06 -3.01
N LEU A 79 -6.10 13.05 -2.26
CA LEU A 79 -6.83 14.16 -2.84
C LEU A 79 -5.95 14.97 -3.81
N PHE A 80 -4.68 15.16 -3.44
CA PHE A 80 -3.74 15.85 -4.32
C PHE A 80 -3.53 15.07 -5.61
N TYR A 81 -3.39 13.74 -5.51
CA TYR A 81 -3.24 12.89 -6.69
C TYR A 81 -4.46 12.99 -7.58
N LEU A 82 -5.67 12.86 -7.02
CA LEU A 82 -6.91 12.93 -7.77
C LEU A 82 -7.05 14.28 -8.48
N SER A 83 -6.78 15.36 -7.76
CA SER A 83 -6.86 16.71 -8.32
C SER A 83 -5.84 16.92 -9.43
N SER A 84 -4.60 16.48 -9.22
CA SER A 84 -3.52 16.64 -10.20
C SER A 84 -3.78 15.88 -11.49
N HIS A 85 -4.54 14.80 -11.43
CA HIS A 85 -4.83 13.94 -12.58
C HIS A 85 -6.26 14.14 -13.09
N ASP A 86 -6.99 15.10 -12.52
CA ASP A 86 -8.36 15.42 -12.89
C ASP A 86 -9.26 14.18 -12.88
N LEU A 87 -9.20 13.44 -11.77
CA LEU A 87 -9.94 12.20 -11.60
C LEU A 87 -11.12 12.41 -10.65
N ASP A 88 -12.29 11.90 -11.06
CA ASP A 88 -13.49 11.86 -10.25
C ASP A 88 -14.04 10.43 -10.32
N CYS A 89 -13.65 9.61 -9.36
CA CYS A 89 -13.95 8.18 -9.38
C CYS A 89 -14.09 7.67 -7.94
N PRO A 90 -14.70 6.50 -7.76
CA PRO A 90 -14.67 5.84 -6.45
C PRO A 90 -13.23 5.58 -6.02
N THR A 91 -12.96 5.72 -4.73
CA THR A 91 -11.63 5.49 -4.18
C THR A 91 -11.71 4.56 -2.99
N ARG A 92 -10.58 3.93 -2.69
CA ARG A 92 -10.48 2.98 -1.59
C ARG A 92 -9.08 3.04 -1.01
N PHE A 93 -8.97 2.96 0.32
CA PHE A 93 -7.68 2.87 1.00
C PHE A 93 -7.47 1.43 1.47
N ASP A 94 -6.44 0.80 0.95
CA ASP A 94 -6.11 -0.59 1.25
C ASP A 94 -4.79 -0.69 2.00
N VAL A 95 -4.63 -1.76 2.77
CA VAL A 95 -3.37 -2.05 3.45
C VAL A 95 -2.94 -3.46 3.06
N ALA A 96 -1.71 -3.59 2.59
CA ALA A 96 -1.12 -4.87 2.27
C ALA A 96 -0.04 -5.19 3.29
N GLU A 97 -0.21 -6.28 4.03
CA GLU A 97 0.78 -6.75 4.99
C GLU A 97 1.57 -7.90 4.38
N VAL A 98 2.89 -7.75 4.35
CA VAL A 98 3.79 -8.76 3.81
C VAL A 98 4.48 -9.43 5.00
N TYR A 99 4.26 -10.74 5.15
CA TYR A 99 4.85 -11.53 6.22
C TYR A 99 5.98 -12.40 5.67
N ALA A 100 7.15 -12.25 6.22
CA ALA A 100 8.33 -12.96 5.76
C ALA A 100 9.31 -13.13 6.92
N ALA A 101 10.11 -14.21 6.88
CA ALA A 101 11.15 -14.39 7.88
C ALA A 101 12.28 -13.38 7.68
N VAL A 102 12.64 -13.16 6.43
CA VAL A 102 13.67 -12.18 6.04
C VAL A 102 13.25 -11.52 4.73
N PRO A 103 13.81 -10.36 4.40
CA PRO A 103 13.56 -9.75 3.10
C PRO A 103 13.99 -10.69 1.97
N GLY A 104 13.17 -10.80 0.94
CA GLY A 104 13.45 -11.69 -0.19
C GLY A 104 13.05 -13.13 0.04
N ASP A 105 12.37 -13.42 1.14
CA ASP A 105 11.94 -14.77 1.49
C ASP A 105 10.99 -15.32 0.41
N PRO A 106 11.31 -16.46 -0.24
CA PRO A 106 10.43 -17.04 -1.25
C PRO A 106 9.12 -17.57 -0.67
N GLU A 107 9.03 -17.73 0.66
CA GLU A 107 7.82 -18.16 1.33
C GLU A 107 7.02 -17.00 1.92
N ALA A 108 7.35 -15.78 1.55
CA ALA A 108 6.62 -14.61 2.00
C ALA A 108 5.15 -14.70 1.58
N CYS A 109 4.26 -14.25 2.45
CA CYS A 109 2.84 -14.22 2.15
C CYS A 109 2.28 -12.82 2.36
N ILE A 110 1.18 -12.54 1.67
CA ILE A 110 0.53 -11.23 1.70
C ILE A 110 -0.86 -11.38 2.29
N GLU A 111 -1.18 -10.53 3.25
CA GLU A 111 -2.55 -10.36 3.70
C GLU A 111 -3.02 -8.99 3.23
N TYR A 112 -3.96 -8.97 2.30
CA TYR A 112 -4.43 -7.75 1.66
C TYR A 112 -5.78 -7.35 2.25
N LEU A 113 -5.83 -6.15 2.82
CA LEU A 113 -7.01 -5.63 3.50
C LEU A 113 -7.64 -4.54 2.64
N GLU A 114 -8.74 -4.87 1.98
CA GLU A 114 -9.47 -3.90 1.19
C GLU A 114 -10.28 -2.98 2.10
N ASP A 115 -10.33 -1.69 1.74
CA ASP A 115 -11.11 -0.69 2.45
C ASP A 115 -10.75 -0.68 3.95
N ALA A 116 -9.46 -0.66 4.22
CA ALA A 116 -8.95 -0.76 5.59
C ALA A 116 -9.30 0.45 6.45
N PHE A 117 -9.50 1.61 5.82
CA PHE A 117 -9.98 2.84 6.47
C PHE A 117 -10.57 3.76 5.41
N GLN A 118 -11.24 4.80 5.85
CA GLN A 118 -11.90 5.73 4.92
C GLN A 118 -11.25 7.13 5.01
#